data_e0a9fafcd99c767bfe4afa0d1de0085a
#
_entry.id   e0a9fafcd99c767bfe4afa0d1de0085a
#
_cell.length_a   1.000
_cell.length_b   1.000
_cell.length_c   1.000
_cell.angle_alpha   90.00
_cell.angle_beta   90.00
_cell.angle_gamma   90.00
#
_symmetry.space_group_name_H-M   'P 1'
#
loop_
_entity.id
_entity.type
_entity.pdbx_description
1 polymer ?
#
loop_
_entity_poly.entity_id
_entity_poly.type
_entity_poly.pdbx_seq_one_letter_code
_entity_poly.pdbx_strand_id
1 'polypeptide(L)'
;MEFRSGRAADRDAITGLFREAFGRRMARREWEWRFLRKPAGRGLIELAWDDTKLAGHYAVSPVRLRVRGKDVPAALSGTTMTHVWYRGLGLFPLLARRTYARARQAGHVLVMGFPNRYSHRGLVRDLGWRDVYEVPRLSLHMGDRRRETEDGGVAEVVELERFDRRFDRLWDEVKDTCPVSVVRDRRYLQWRFAENPESRYRIFALEDGRRVSGYAIAKRYGEEMHVVDILCLNADTGVRLVRRVAGTAARLGLPVVSMWLNPGLELRRELERLGFQPGAPVTYFCVLPLAAASRLRGACDFRNWYLTMADSDVY
;
A
#
# COMPACT_ATOMS: atom_id res chain seq x y z
N MET A 1 20.81 -27.35 -2.43
CA MET A 1 19.76 -26.31 -2.23
C MET A 1 18.66 -26.52 -3.24
N GLU A 2 17.41 -26.67 -2.80
CA GLU A 2 16.21 -26.85 -3.63
C GLU A 2 15.48 -25.51 -3.81
N PHE A 3 15.01 -25.22 -5.02
CA PHE A 3 14.22 -24.03 -5.34
C PHE A 3 12.84 -24.44 -5.84
N ARG A 4 11.80 -24.08 -5.11
CA ARG A 4 10.42 -24.45 -5.47
C ARG A 4 9.39 -23.40 -5.05
N SER A 5 8.22 -23.53 -5.63
CA SER A 5 7.07 -22.71 -5.26
C SER A 5 6.57 -23.05 -3.86
N GLY A 6 6.19 -22.00 -3.13
CA GLY A 6 5.61 -22.12 -1.79
C GLY A 6 4.20 -22.74 -1.82
N ARG A 7 3.93 -23.60 -0.84
CA ARG A 7 2.66 -24.29 -0.62
C ARG A 7 2.07 -23.89 0.73
N ALA A 8 0.80 -24.17 0.97
CA ALA A 8 0.17 -23.88 2.26
C ALA A 8 0.85 -24.63 3.44
N ALA A 9 1.41 -25.82 3.18
CA ALA A 9 2.17 -26.59 4.15
C ALA A 9 3.48 -25.93 4.60
N ASP A 10 4.03 -25.01 3.80
CA ASP A 10 5.28 -24.31 4.13
C ASP A 10 5.07 -23.14 5.12
N ARG A 11 3.83 -22.86 5.51
CA ARG A 11 3.48 -21.74 6.39
C ARG A 11 4.37 -21.65 7.61
N ASP A 12 4.57 -22.75 8.32
CA ASP A 12 5.26 -22.75 9.62
C ASP A 12 6.76 -22.41 9.45
N ALA A 13 7.39 -22.93 8.38
CA ALA A 13 8.75 -22.56 8.02
C ALA A 13 8.84 -21.08 7.56
N ILE A 14 7.88 -20.62 6.76
CA ILE A 14 7.81 -19.20 6.31
C ILE A 14 7.63 -18.26 7.49
N THR A 15 6.73 -18.57 8.44
CA THR A 15 6.51 -17.73 9.62
C THR A 15 7.67 -17.81 10.61
N GLY A 16 8.41 -18.94 10.66
CA GLY A 16 9.67 -19.09 11.38
C GLY A 16 10.73 -18.14 10.83
N LEU A 17 11.00 -18.20 9.51
CA LEU A 17 11.94 -17.30 8.84
C LEU A 17 11.51 -15.82 8.96
N PHE A 18 10.20 -15.55 8.95
CA PHE A 18 9.69 -14.19 9.15
C PHE A 18 10.05 -13.64 10.54
N ARG A 19 9.91 -14.45 11.58
CA ARG A 19 10.29 -14.06 12.94
C ARG A 19 11.79 -13.75 13.05
N GLU A 20 12.62 -14.55 12.40
CA GLU A 20 14.08 -14.33 12.39
C GLU A 20 14.46 -13.06 11.61
N ALA A 21 13.81 -12.80 10.48
CA ALA A 21 14.12 -11.68 9.60
C ALA A 21 13.60 -10.32 10.13
N PHE A 22 12.43 -10.31 10.78
CA PHE A 22 11.73 -9.07 11.18
C PHE A 22 11.56 -8.90 12.69
N GLY A 23 12.01 -9.85 13.53
CA GLY A 23 11.93 -9.75 14.98
C GLY A 23 10.52 -9.86 15.57
N ARG A 24 9.49 -10.17 14.76
CA ARG A 24 8.10 -10.34 15.20
C ARG A 24 7.47 -11.62 14.65
N ARG A 25 6.46 -12.11 15.34
CA ARG A 25 5.70 -13.25 14.86
C ARG A 25 4.67 -12.84 13.81
N MET A 26 4.50 -13.66 12.78
CA MET A 26 3.37 -13.60 11.85
C MET A 26 2.31 -14.61 12.30
N ALA A 27 1.14 -14.13 12.69
CA ALA A 27 0.04 -15.01 13.07
C ALA A 27 -0.51 -15.76 11.84
N ARG A 28 -1.14 -16.93 12.05
CA ARG A 28 -1.78 -17.68 10.97
C ARG A 28 -2.77 -16.84 10.19
N ARG A 29 -3.60 -16.04 10.87
CA ARG A 29 -4.58 -15.14 10.22
C ARG A 29 -3.92 -14.08 9.35
N GLU A 30 -2.77 -13.53 9.79
CA GLU A 30 -1.98 -12.57 9.01
C GLU A 30 -1.45 -13.23 7.73
N TRP A 31 -0.86 -14.43 7.85
CA TRP A 31 -0.34 -15.17 6.71
C TRP A 31 -1.45 -15.48 5.69
N GLU A 32 -2.61 -15.99 6.15
CA GLU A 32 -3.75 -16.27 5.29
C GLU A 32 -4.28 -14.99 4.61
N TRP A 33 -4.43 -13.90 5.34
CA TRP A 33 -4.86 -12.61 4.82
C TRP A 33 -3.88 -12.09 3.77
N ARG A 34 -2.59 -12.15 4.04
CA ARG A 34 -1.53 -11.62 3.19
C ARG A 34 -1.34 -12.41 1.89
N PHE A 35 -1.45 -13.75 1.95
CA PHE A 35 -1.07 -14.61 0.83
C PHE A 35 -2.23 -15.39 0.20
N LEU A 36 -3.34 -15.65 0.90
CA LEU A 36 -4.42 -16.49 0.39
C LEU A 36 -5.73 -15.75 0.13
N ARG A 37 -6.04 -14.71 0.91
CA ARG A 37 -7.38 -14.09 0.92
C ARG A 37 -7.48 -12.76 0.17
N LYS A 38 -6.47 -12.40 -0.63
CA LYS A 38 -6.52 -11.17 -1.41
C LYS A 38 -7.62 -11.23 -2.48
N PRO A 39 -8.38 -10.14 -2.69
CA PRO A 39 -9.43 -10.10 -3.72
C PRO A 39 -8.91 -10.33 -5.14
N ALA A 40 -7.65 -9.98 -5.39
CA ALA A 40 -7.00 -10.14 -6.70
C ALA A 40 -6.38 -11.52 -6.94
N GLY A 41 -6.41 -12.42 -5.96
CA GLY A 41 -5.87 -13.77 -6.07
C GLY A 41 -4.83 -14.13 -5.01
N ARG A 42 -4.29 -15.33 -5.11
CA ARG A 42 -3.27 -15.84 -4.18
C ARG A 42 -1.88 -15.29 -4.48
N GLY A 43 -1.08 -15.07 -3.45
CA GLY A 43 0.32 -14.68 -3.59
C GLY A 43 1.15 -15.75 -4.32
N LEU A 44 2.09 -15.28 -5.13
CA LEU A 44 3.11 -16.12 -5.74
C LEU A 44 4.33 -16.12 -4.85
N ILE A 45 4.72 -17.28 -4.35
CA ILE A 45 5.81 -17.45 -3.40
C ILE A 45 6.84 -18.38 -4.03
N GLU A 46 8.12 -18.01 -3.97
CA GLU A 46 9.25 -18.88 -4.29
C GLU A 46 10.14 -19.03 -3.04
N LEU A 47 10.58 -20.27 -2.81
CA LEU A 47 11.34 -20.70 -1.64
C LEU A 47 12.67 -21.30 -2.05
N ALA A 48 13.71 -21.04 -1.25
CA ALA A 48 15.00 -21.73 -1.31
C ALA A 48 15.15 -22.56 -0.02
N TRP A 49 15.34 -23.86 -0.18
CA TRP A 49 15.54 -24.81 0.90
C TRP A 49 16.94 -25.38 0.89
N ASP A 50 17.56 -25.47 2.03
CA ASP A 50 18.79 -26.21 2.27
C ASP A 50 18.41 -27.37 3.20
N ASP A 51 18.23 -28.56 2.59
CA ASP A 51 17.65 -29.72 3.23
C ASP A 51 16.31 -29.36 3.92
N THR A 52 16.22 -29.39 5.22
CA THR A 52 15.02 -29.06 5.99
C THR A 52 14.90 -27.59 6.37
N LYS A 53 15.93 -26.76 6.09
CA LYS A 53 15.99 -25.37 6.51
C LYS A 53 15.54 -24.42 5.38
N LEU A 54 14.60 -23.56 5.69
CA LEU A 54 14.20 -22.49 4.76
C LEU A 54 15.24 -21.37 4.75
N ALA A 55 16.02 -21.31 3.66
CA ALA A 55 17.10 -20.36 3.47
C ALA A 55 16.63 -19.02 2.87
N GLY A 56 15.57 -19.03 2.05
CA GLY A 56 15.09 -17.82 1.39
C GLY A 56 13.61 -17.88 1.00
N HIS A 57 12.99 -16.72 0.99
CA HIS A 57 11.59 -16.51 0.61
C HIS A 57 11.47 -15.22 -0.20
N TYR A 58 10.83 -15.29 -1.34
CA TYR A 58 10.42 -14.13 -2.12
C TYR A 58 8.97 -14.27 -2.52
N ALA A 59 8.19 -13.20 -2.35
CA ALA A 59 6.78 -13.21 -2.68
C ALA A 59 6.35 -11.96 -3.43
N VAL A 60 5.37 -12.13 -4.31
CA VAL A 60 4.56 -11.04 -4.84
C VAL A 60 3.09 -11.34 -4.61
N SER A 61 2.34 -10.33 -4.30
CA SER A 61 0.91 -10.42 -4.03
C SER A 61 0.13 -9.80 -5.17
N PRO A 62 -0.88 -10.48 -5.76
CA PRO A 62 -1.69 -9.93 -6.82
C PRO A 62 -2.40 -8.65 -6.38
N VAL A 63 -2.41 -7.66 -7.28
CA VAL A 63 -3.20 -6.43 -7.17
C VAL A 63 -3.86 -6.14 -8.51
N ARG A 64 -5.01 -5.46 -8.50
CA ARG A 64 -5.61 -4.93 -9.73
C ARG A 64 -5.19 -3.48 -9.88
N LEU A 65 -4.63 -3.13 -11.03
CA LEU A 65 -4.35 -1.75 -11.40
C LEU A 65 -5.35 -1.26 -12.43
N ARG A 66 -5.83 -0.05 -12.24
CA ARG A 66 -6.48 0.74 -13.27
C ARG A 66 -5.38 1.45 -14.04
N VAL A 67 -5.23 1.18 -15.33
CA VAL A 67 -4.25 1.79 -16.22
C VAL A 67 -4.98 2.34 -17.43
N ARG A 68 -5.08 3.67 -17.51
CA ARG A 68 -5.75 4.39 -18.62
C ARG A 68 -7.10 3.78 -19.01
N GLY A 69 -8.00 3.67 -18.05
CA GLY A 69 -9.36 3.20 -18.27
C GLY A 69 -9.50 1.67 -18.36
N LYS A 70 -8.45 0.88 -18.10
CA LYS A 70 -8.51 -0.58 -18.14
C LYS A 70 -7.97 -1.19 -16.85
N ASP A 71 -8.69 -2.16 -16.30
CA ASP A 71 -8.21 -2.95 -15.19
C ASP A 71 -7.26 -4.03 -15.71
N VAL A 72 -6.05 -4.09 -15.14
CA VAL A 72 -5.01 -5.04 -15.51
C VAL A 72 -4.46 -5.75 -14.27
N PRO A 73 -4.09 -7.02 -14.38
CA PRO A 73 -3.44 -7.74 -13.29
C PRO A 73 -2.00 -7.25 -13.11
N ALA A 74 -1.65 -6.93 -11.87
CA ALA A 74 -0.30 -6.57 -11.45
C ALA A 74 0.04 -7.24 -10.13
N ALA A 75 1.23 -7.04 -9.61
CA ALA A 75 1.65 -7.63 -8.36
C ALA A 75 2.42 -6.62 -7.50
N LEU A 76 2.24 -6.70 -6.18
CA LEU A 76 3.00 -5.98 -5.18
C LEU A 76 4.07 -6.90 -4.60
N SER A 77 5.34 -6.51 -4.73
CA SER A 77 6.46 -7.22 -4.08
C SER A 77 6.49 -6.89 -2.60
N GLY A 78 6.60 -7.91 -1.76
CA GLY A 78 6.70 -7.75 -0.31
C GLY A 78 7.12 -9.02 0.38
N THR A 79 7.46 -8.90 1.66
CA THR A 79 7.86 -10.03 2.51
C THR A 79 9.06 -10.81 1.93
N THR A 80 10.09 -10.08 1.51
CA THR A 80 11.35 -10.70 1.02
C THR A 80 12.25 -11.01 2.20
N MET A 81 12.71 -12.27 2.30
CA MET A 81 13.51 -12.74 3.41
C MET A 81 14.65 -13.64 2.93
N THR A 82 15.83 -13.45 3.53
CA THR A 82 16.96 -14.38 3.42
C THR A 82 17.49 -14.63 4.82
N HIS A 83 17.54 -15.88 5.21
CA HIS A 83 18.08 -16.31 6.49
C HIS A 83 19.53 -15.81 6.63
N VAL A 84 19.92 -15.36 7.82
CA VAL A 84 21.19 -14.66 8.06
C VAL A 84 22.42 -15.42 7.54
N TRP A 85 22.47 -16.73 7.70
CA TRP A 85 23.58 -17.59 7.27
C TRP A 85 23.68 -17.79 5.75
N TYR A 86 22.63 -17.43 5.01
CA TYR A 86 22.56 -17.59 3.54
C TYR A 86 22.61 -16.24 2.81
N ARG A 87 22.85 -15.14 3.53
CA ARG A 87 23.05 -13.82 2.92
C ARG A 87 24.34 -13.80 2.10
N GLY A 88 24.34 -13.01 1.03
CA GLY A 88 25.49 -12.93 0.12
C GLY A 88 25.59 -14.07 -0.92
N LEU A 89 24.79 -15.14 -0.81
CA LEU A 89 24.78 -16.28 -1.74
C LEU A 89 23.90 -16.07 -2.99
N GLY A 90 23.40 -14.86 -3.25
CA GLY A 90 22.59 -14.57 -4.44
C GLY A 90 21.16 -15.13 -4.43
N LEU A 91 20.65 -15.60 -3.28
CA LEU A 91 19.30 -16.18 -3.18
C LEU A 91 18.20 -15.18 -3.52
N PHE A 92 18.33 -13.93 -3.06
CA PHE A 92 17.36 -12.88 -3.30
C PHE A 92 17.11 -12.67 -4.81
N PRO A 93 18.10 -12.34 -5.66
CA PRO A 93 17.88 -12.14 -7.08
C PRO A 93 17.41 -13.42 -7.80
N LEU A 94 17.85 -14.59 -7.38
CA LEU A 94 17.40 -15.85 -7.98
C LEU A 94 15.92 -16.11 -7.74
N LEU A 95 15.46 -16.03 -6.49
CA LEU A 95 14.05 -16.21 -6.13
C LEU A 95 13.16 -15.14 -6.78
N ALA A 96 13.63 -13.88 -6.81
CA ALA A 96 12.93 -12.80 -7.48
C ALA A 96 12.70 -13.08 -8.96
N ARG A 97 13.73 -13.46 -9.71
CA ARG A 97 13.61 -13.80 -11.15
C ARG A 97 12.63 -14.95 -11.40
N ARG A 98 12.65 -15.99 -10.56
CA ARG A 98 11.68 -17.10 -10.62
C ARG A 98 10.26 -16.61 -10.40
N THR A 99 10.07 -15.79 -9.38
CA THR A 99 8.74 -15.19 -9.06
C THR A 99 8.23 -14.31 -10.20
N TYR A 100 9.10 -13.49 -10.82
CA TYR A 100 8.71 -12.64 -11.95
C TYR A 100 8.35 -13.44 -13.20
N ALA A 101 9.07 -14.53 -13.47
CA ALA A 101 8.73 -15.43 -14.56
C ALA A 101 7.32 -16.01 -14.37
N ARG A 102 7.01 -16.47 -13.15
CA ARG A 102 5.67 -16.97 -12.81
C ARG A 102 4.60 -15.88 -12.87
N ALA A 103 4.91 -14.68 -12.38
CA ALA A 103 4.00 -13.55 -12.45
C ALA A 103 3.64 -13.20 -13.90
N ARG A 104 4.65 -13.23 -14.81
CA ARG A 104 4.44 -13.03 -16.24
C ARG A 104 3.57 -14.15 -16.85
N GLN A 105 3.83 -15.42 -16.52
CA GLN A 105 3.02 -16.56 -16.95
C GLN A 105 1.57 -16.47 -16.46
N ALA A 106 1.35 -15.93 -15.24
CA ALA A 106 0.04 -15.68 -14.68
C ALA A 106 -0.66 -14.42 -15.26
N GLY A 107 -0.05 -13.76 -16.25
CA GLY A 107 -0.62 -12.61 -16.96
C GLY A 107 -0.43 -11.27 -16.26
N HIS A 108 0.35 -11.19 -15.17
CA HIS A 108 0.65 -9.91 -14.54
C HIS A 108 1.50 -9.04 -15.49
N VAL A 109 1.10 -7.79 -15.63
CA VAL A 109 1.77 -6.86 -16.55
C VAL A 109 2.88 -6.05 -15.89
N LEU A 110 2.86 -5.95 -14.55
CA LEU A 110 3.77 -5.12 -13.77
C LEU A 110 3.97 -5.75 -12.38
N VAL A 111 5.18 -5.63 -11.83
CA VAL A 111 5.43 -5.74 -10.40
C VAL A 111 5.74 -4.35 -9.87
N MET A 112 5.11 -3.95 -8.78
CA MET A 112 5.40 -2.71 -8.06
C MET A 112 5.92 -3.02 -6.66
N GLY A 113 6.61 -2.06 -6.02
CA GLY A 113 7.11 -2.25 -4.67
C GLY A 113 7.68 -1.00 -4.05
N PHE A 114 7.86 -1.08 -2.72
CA PHE A 114 8.35 0.00 -1.90
C PHE A 114 9.63 -0.45 -1.16
N PRO A 115 10.76 -0.56 -1.87
CA PRO A 115 12.00 -1.01 -1.27
C PRO A 115 12.54 0.00 -0.26
N ASN A 116 13.13 -0.53 0.80
CA ASN A 116 13.99 0.26 1.67
C ASN A 116 15.39 0.43 1.04
N ARG A 117 16.23 1.26 1.66
CA ARG A 117 17.61 1.56 1.18
C ARG A 117 18.46 0.31 0.94
N TYR A 118 18.22 -0.80 1.65
CA TYR A 118 19.03 -2.02 1.53
C TYR A 118 18.61 -2.88 0.33
N SER A 119 17.31 -2.97 0.05
CA SER A 119 16.79 -3.76 -1.07
C SER A 119 16.73 -2.99 -2.38
N HIS A 120 16.64 -1.66 -2.34
CA HIS A 120 16.53 -0.78 -3.51
C HIS A 120 17.65 -1.02 -4.53
N ARG A 121 18.92 -0.96 -4.09
CA ARG A 121 20.07 -1.17 -4.98
C ARG A 121 20.02 -2.52 -5.71
N GLY A 122 19.67 -3.61 -5.01
CA GLY A 122 19.57 -4.93 -5.62
C GLY A 122 18.41 -5.03 -6.62
N LEU A 123 17.26 -4.40 -6.34
CA LEU A 123 16.13 -4.38 -7.26
C LEU A 123 16.47 -3.61 -8.55
N VAL A 124 17.03 -2.42 -8.44
CA VAL A 124 17.30 -1.56 -9.60
C VAL A 124 18.48 -2.11 -10.41
N ARG A 125 19.64 -2.37 -9.77
CA ARG A 125 20.87 -2.78 -10.46
C ARG A 125 20.79 -4.21 -10.99
N ASP A 126 20.29 -5.14 -10.17
CA ASP A 126 20.44 -6.59 -10.45
C ASP A 126 19.16 -7.20 -11.05
N LEU A 127 18.01 -6.57 -10.85
CA LEU A 127 16.70 -7.11 -11.24
C LEU A 127 15.94 -6.24 -12.26
N GLY A 128 16.52 -5.11 -12.70
CA GLY A 128 15.98 -4.28 -13.77
C GLY A 128 14.74 -3.46 -13.39
N TRP A 129 14.55 -3.22 -12.09
CA TRP A 129 13.49 -2.32 -11.62
C TRP A 129 13.81 -0.88 -12.00
N ARG A 130 12.76 -0.09 -12.15
CA ARG A 130 12.84 1.33 -12.47
C ARG A 130 12.35 2.14 -11.29
N ASP A 131 13.12 3.15 -10.90
CA ASP A 131 12.67 4.17 -9.97
C ASP A 131 11.56 4.99 -10.63
N VAL A 132 10.46 5.14 -9.90
CA VAL A 132 9.32 5.96 -10.32
C VAL A 132 9.25 7.22 -9.46
N TYR A 133 9.43 7.06 -8.14
CA TYR A 133 9.29 8.17 -7.22
C TYR A 133 10.02 7.91 -5.90
N GLU A 134 10.70 8.93 -5.38
CA GLU A 134 11.12 8.98 -3.98
C GLU A 134 9.97 9.57 -3.16
N VAL A 135 9.33 8.74 -2.35
CA VAL A 135 8.06 9.07 -1.69
C VAL A 135 8.31 9.89 -0.43
N PRO A 136 8.02 11.21 -0.43
CA PRO A 136 8.12 12.02 0.77
C PRO A 136 6.93 11.78 1.69
N ARG A 137 7.14 11.95 2.98
CA ARG A 137 6.06 12.04 3.94
C ARG A 137 5.52 13.48 3.94
N LEU A 138 4.21 13.62 3.75
CA LEU A 138 3.50 14.87 3.91
C LEU A 138 2.97 14.93 5.33
N SER A 139 3.33 15.94 6.11
CA SER A 139 3.00 16.01 7.54
C SER A 139 2.43 17.35 7.95
N LEU A 140 1.43 17.31 8.85
CA LEU A 140 0.89 18.46 9.57
C LEU A 140 1.28 18.32 11.04
N HIS A 141 2.01 19.30 11.57
CA HIS A 141 2.29 19.44 13.00
C HIS A 141 1.15 20.20 13.67
N MET A 142 0.54 19.58 14.68
CA MET A 142 -0.69 20.08 15.28
C MET A 142 -0.50 21.36 16.10
N GLY A 143 0.67 21.56 16.75
CA GLY A 143 1.02 22.79 17.49
C GLY A 143 -0.17 23.48 18.17
N ASP A 144 -0.25 24.82 18.07
CA ASP A 144 -1.37 25.62 18.58
C ASP A 144 -2.67 25.52 17.76
N ARG A 145 -2.65 24.84 16.60
CA ARG A 145 -3.80 24.64 15.70
C ARG A 145 -4.81 23.61 16.22
N ARG A 146 -4.62 23.04 17.39
CA ARG A 146 -5.55 22.08 18.01
C ARG A 146 -6.99 22.60 18.08
N ARG A 147 -7.17 23.94 18.23
CA ARG A 147 -8.49 24.58 18.33
C ARG A 147 -9.16 24.81 16.97
N GLU A 148 -8.39 25.04 15.90
CA GLU A 148 -8.94 25.32 14.57
C GLU A 148 -9.52 24.08 13.85
N THR A 149 -9.17 22.88 14.31
CA THR A 149 -9.65 21.61 13.72
C THR A 149 -11.02 21.18 14.28
N GLU A 150 -11.51 21.83 15.33
CA GLU A 150 -12.77 21.46 16.01
C GLU A 150 -14.02 22.09 15.40
N ASP A 151 -13.92 23.23 14.71
CA ASP A 151 -15.07 24.08 14.34
C ASP A 151 -15.51 24.05 12.87
N GLY A 152 -14.92 23.26 12.02
CA GLY A 152 -15.19 23.32 10.59
C GLY A 152 -16.05 22.19 10.02
N GLY A 153 -17.39 22.23 10.15
CA GLY A 153 -18.29 21.42 9.30
C GLY A 153 -18.19 19.90 9.49
N VAL A 154 -17.88 19.45 10.69
CA VAL A 154 -17.57 18.04 11.05
C VAL A 154 -18.83 17.15 11.07
N ALA A 155 -20.03 17.73 11.04
CA ALA A 155 -21.30 17.00 11.21
C ALA A 155 -21.61 15.96 10.11
N GLU A 156 -20.97 16.08 8.94
CA GLU A 156 -21.23 15.19 7.80
C GLU A 156 -20.18 14.08 7.64
N VAL A 157 -19.06 14.12 8.39
CA VAL A 157 -18.05 13.07 8.35
C VAL A 157 -18.32 12.08 9.47
N VAL A 158 -18.77 10.90 9.09
CA VAL A 158 -19.08 9.77 10.00
C VAL A 158 -17.92 8.79 10.08
N GLU A 159 -17.85 8.06 11.18
CA GLU A 159 -16.93 6.93 11.33
C GLU A 159 -17.68 5.62 11.11
N LEU A 160 -17.15 4.76 10.25
CA LEU A 160 -17.76 3.50 9.84
C LEU A 160 -16.93 2.30 10.29
N GLU A 161 -17.57 1.13 10.41
CA GLU A 161 -16.88 -0.12 10.75
C GLU A 161 -16.60 -0.99 9.50
N ARG A 162 -17.32 -0.77 8.43
CA ARG A 162 -17.26 -1.60 7.21
C ARG A 162 -17.57 -0.78 5.94
N PHE A 163 -17.26 -1.37 4.81
CA PHE A 163 -17.51 -0.80 3.49
C PHE A 163 -18.75 -1.45 2.85
N ASP A 164 -19.66 -0.65 2.29
CA ASP A 164 -20.84 -1.10 1.57
C ASP A 164 -20.81 -0.72 0.06
N ARG A 165 -21.91 -0.94 -0.65
CA ARG A 165 -21.99 -0.70 -2.10
C ARG A 165 -21.82 0.77 -2.52
N ARG A 166 -21.94 1.72 -1.60
CA ARG A 166 -21.72 3.14 -1.89
C ARG A 166 -20.26 3.42 -2.25
N PHE A 167 -19.32 2.62 -1.71
CA PHE A 167 -17.90 2.72 -2.04
C PHE A 167 -17.57 2.20 -3.44
N ASP A 168 -18.32 1.23 -3.97
CA ASP A 168 -18.17 0.83 -5.38
C ASP A 168 -18.59 1.98 -6.31
N ARG A 169 -19.68 2.71 -5.99
CA ARG A 169 -20.11 3.89 -6.75
C ARG A 169 -19.09 5.02 -6.70
N LEU A 170 -18.55 5.33 -5.51
CA LEU A 170 -17.49 6.31 -5.39
C LEU A 170 -16.27 5.93 -6.25
N TRP A 171 -15.84 4.66 -6.19
CA TRP A 171 -14.76 4.18 -7.04
C TRP A 171 -15.09 4.38 -8.54
N ASP A 172 -16.27 4.00 -8.97
CA ASP A 172 -16.69 4.13 -10.37
C ASP A 172 -16.67 5.59 -10.87
N GLU A 173 -16.93 6.55 -10.01
CA GLU A 173 -16.89 7.97 -10.34
C GLU A 173 -15.46 8.54 -10.45
N VAL A 174 -14.51 8.03 -9.65
CA VAL A 174 -13.16 8.61 -9.56
C VAL A 174 -12.07 7.76 -10.21
N LYS A 175 -12.34 6.52 -10.60
CA LYS A 175 -11.32 5.56 -11.08
C LYS A 175 -10.49 6.01 -12.26
N ASP A 176 -10.97 6.97 -13.04
CA ASP A 176 -10.30 7.48 -14.23
C ASP A 176 -9.75 8.91 -14.05
N THR A 177 -9.79 9.46 -12.82
CA THR A 177 -9.22 10.78 -12.52
C THR A 177 -7.68 10.78 -12.55
N CYS A 178 -7.06 9.62 -12.29
CA CYS A 178 -5.63 9.41 -12.46
C CYS A 178 -5.38 8.29 -13.46
N PRO A 179 -4.35 8.42 -14.33
CA PRO A 179 -4.03 7.41 -15.34
C PRO A 179 -3.68 6.03 -14.78
N VAL A 180 -3.09 5.98 -13.58
CA VAL A 180 -2.68 4.72 -12.93
C VAL A 180 -3.04 4.76 -11.45
N SER A 181 -3.74 3.74 -10.97
CA SER A 181 -4.05 3.56 -9.55
C SER A 181 -4.30 2.09 -9.20
N VAL A 182 -4.09 1.70 -7.96
CA VAL A 182 -4.63 0.43 -7.44
C VAL A 182 -6.16 0.55 -7.39
N VAL A 183 -6.87 -0.48 -7.81
CA VAL A 183 -8.35 -0.52 -7.76
C VAL A 183 -8.81 -0.48 -6.31
N ARG A 184 -9.64 0.51 -5.97
CA ARG A 184 -10.14 0.77 -4.61
C ARG A 184 -11.64 0.49 -4.48
N ASP A 185 -12.10 -0.61 -5.09
CA ASP A 185 -13.48 -1.04 -4.91
C ASP A 185 -13.76 -1.55 -3.49
N ARG A 186 -15.01 -1.75 -3.16
CA ARG A 186 -15.44 -2.23 -1.84
C ARG A 186 -14.75 -3.53 -1.42
N ARG A 187 -14.53 -4.49 -2.34
CA ARG A 187 -13.84 -5.76 -2.02
C ARG A 187 -12.40 -5.52 -1.58
N TYR A 188 -11.69 -4.64 -2.27
CA TYR A 188 -10.32 -4.27 -1.89
C TYR A 188 -10.31 -3.57 -0.54
N LEU A 189 -11.15 -2.56 -0.34
CA LEU A 189 -11.21 -1.78 0.89
C LEU A 189 -11.58 -2.65 2.10
N GLN A 190 -12.58 -3.52 1.94
CA GLN A 190 -13.01 -4.45 2.99
C GLN A 190 -11.87 -5.37 3.41
N TRP A 191 -11.21 -6.04 2.45
CA TRP A 191 -10.06 -6.89 2.72
C TRP A 191 -8.90 -6.11 3.33
N ARG A 192 -8.55 -4.96 2.74
CA ARG A 192 -7.33 -4.22 3.08
C ARG A 192 -7.40 -3.62 4.48
N PHE A 193 -8.55 -3.13 4.89
CA PHE A 193 -8.70 -2.33 6.09
C PHE A 193 -9.62 -2.96 7.15
N ALA A 194 -10.84 -3.37 6.81
CA ALA A 194 -11.78 -3.89 7.79
C ALA A 194 -11.44 -5.33 8.25
N GLU A 195 -10.88 -6.14 7.35
CA GLU A 195 -10.49 -7.54 7.63
C GLU A 195 -9.00 -7.70 7.92
N ASN A 196 -8.24 -6.62 8.03
CA ASN A 196 -6.81 -6.69 8.34
C ASN A 196 -6.60 -7.14 9.79
N PRO A 197 -5.94 -8.30 10.03
CA PRO A 197 -5.77 -8.84 11.38
C PRO A 197 -4.67 -8.16 12.19
N GLU A 198 -3.81 -7.36 11.53
CA GLU A 198 -2.61 -6.76 12.12
C GLU A 198 -2.82 -5.31 12.58
N SER A 199 -3.80 -4.64 12.00
CA SER A 199 -3.99 -3.21 12.22
C SER A 199 -5.45 -2.86 12.39
N ARG A 200 -5.73 -2.02 13.38
CA ARG A 200 -7.03 -1.40 13.53
C ARG A 200 -7.00 -0.06 12.81
N TYR A 201 -7.81 0.05 11.77
CA TYR A 201 -8.02 1.28 11.04
C TYR A 201 -9.31 1.95 11.48
N ARG A 202 -9.32 3.28 11.43
CA ARG A 202 -10.52 4.09 11.55
C ARG A 202 -10.95 4.50 10.14
N ILE A 203 -12.21 4.28 9.83
CA ILE A 203 -12.79 4.53 8.52
C ILE A 203 -13.66 5.77 8.63
N PHE A 204 -13.23 6.88 8.07
CA PHE A 204 -14.02 8.10 8.00
C PHE A 204 -14.62 8.25 6.61
N ALA A 205 -15.91 8.57 6.53
CA ALA A 205 -16.59 8.81 5.28
C ALA A 205 -17.39 10.10 5.35
N LEU A 206 -17.36 10.88 4.28
CA LEU A 206 -18.28 12.00 4.07
C LEU A 206 -19.45 11.48 3.27
N GLU A 207 -20.64 11.47 3.88
CA GLU A 207 -21.84 10.89 3.32
C GLU A 207 -23.10 11.72 3.59
N ASP A 208 -24.11 11.55 2.74
CA ASP A 208 -25.45 12.11 2.89
C ASP A 208 -26.54 11.04 3.11
N GLY A 209 -26.15 9.85 3.57
CA GLY A 209 -27.01 8.67 3.77
C GLY A 209 -27.21 7.83 2.52
N ARG A 210 -27.24 8.41 1.32
CA ARG A 210 -27.43 7.69 0.04
C ARG A 210 -26.13 7.51 -0.73
N ARG A 211 -25.18 8.45 -0.56
CA ARG A 211 -23.92 8.53 -1.31
C ARG A 211 -22.77 8.75 -0.35
N VAL A 212 -21.64 8.15 -0.67
CA VAL A 212 -20.35 8.48 -0.08
C VAL A 212 -19.60 9.34 -1.08
N SER A 213 -19.27 10.57 -0.70
CA SER A 213 -18.53 11.52 -1.53
C SER A 213 -17.01 11.39 -1.38
N GLY A 214 -16.55 10.70 -0.34
CA GLY A 214 -15.16 10.40 -0.09
C GLY A 214 -14.97 9.64 1.20
N TYR A 215 -13.77 9.07 1.36
CA TYR A 215 -13.34 8.42 2.60
C TYR A 215 -11.88 8.76 2.93
N ALA A 216 -11.53 8.66 4.20
CA ALA A 216 -10.16 8.62 4.69
C ALA A 216 -9.99 7.46 5.66
N ILE A 217 -8.91 6.70 5.49
CA ILE A 217 -8.54 5.60 6.38
C ILE A 217 -7.38 6.08 7.25
N ALA A 218 -7.58 6.07 8.55
CA ALA A 218 -6.57 6.52 9.50
C ALA A 218 -6.12 5.40 10.44
N LYS A 219 -4.88 5.50 10.91
CA LYS A 219 -4.25 4.56 11.83
C LYS A 219 -3.25 5.30 12.72
N ARG A 220 -3.27 5.04 14.01
CA ARG A 220 -2.17 5.47 14.89
C ARG A 220 -0.92 4.67 14.57
N TYR A 221 0.20 5.35 14.39
CA TYR A 221 1.52 4.75 14.20
C TYR A 221 2.53 5.50 15.08
N GLY A 222 2.95 4.87 16.17
CA GLY A 222 3.73 5.57 17.20
C GLY A 222 2.97 6.77 17.77
N GLU A 223 3.59 7.93 17.70
CA GLU A 223 3.04 9.21 18.15
C GLU A 223 2.37 10.02 17.02
N GLU A 224 2.10 9.39 15.89
CA GLU A 224 1.49 10.04 14.73
C GLU A 224 0.13 9.41 14.37
N MET A 225 -0.74 10.19 13.74
CA MET A 225 -1.91 9.69 13.03
C MET A 225 -1.59 9.65 11.54
N HIS A 226 -1.55 8.45 10.95
CA HIS A 226 -1.35 8.29 9.52
C HIS A 226 -2.69 8.24 8.79
N VAL A 227 -2.89 9.09 7.79
CA VAL A 227 -3.92 8.92 6.76
C VAL A 227 -3.37 7.93 5.75
N VAL A 228 -3.74 6.66 5.94
CA VAL A 228 -3.17 5.54 5.16
C VAL A 228 -3.72 5.50 3.75
N ASP A 229 -5.00 5.81 3.60
CA ASP A 229 -5.66 5.94 2.30
C ASP A 229 -6.69 7.07 2.33
N ILE A 230 -6.89 7.73 1.20
CA ILE A 230 -7.93 8.73 1.02
C ILE A 230 -8.41 8.67 -0.43
N LEU A 231 -9.71 8.79 -0.66
CA LEU A 231 -10.30 8.88 -1.99
C LEU A 231 -11.54 9.77 -1.91
N CYS A 232 -11.66 10.73 -2.81
CA CYS A 232 -12.74 11.71 -2.78
C CYS A 232 -13.10 12.22 -4.18
N LEU A 233 -14.32 12.70 -4.33
CA LEU A 233 -14.83 13.26 -5.58
C LEU A 233 -14.13 14.58 -5.95
N ASN A 234 -13.77 15.38 -4.95
CA ASN A 234 -13.12 16.69 -5.12
C ASN A 234 -12.24 17.03 -3.91
N ALA A 235 -11.45 18.07 -4.04
CA ALA A 235 -10.50 18.48 -3.03
C ALA A 235 -11.16 18.96 -1.72
N ASP A 236 -12.32 19.64 -1.79
CA ASP A 236 -13.07 20.08 -0.59
C ASP A 236 -13.47 18.89 0.29
N THR A 237 -14.06 17.86 -0.32
CA THR A 237 -14.37 16.60 0.39
C THR A 237 -13.14 16.02 1.07
N GLY A 238 -12.00 16.00 0.37
CA GLY A 238 -10.74 15.51 0.93
C GLY A 238 -10.24 16.34 2.12
N VAL A 239 -10.33 17.66 2.03
CA VAL A 239 -9.97 18.59 3.11
C VAL A 239 -10.83 18.35 4.35
N ARG A 240 -12.14 18.21 4.19
CA ARG A 240 -13.08 17.93 5.30
C ARG A 240 -12.77 16.61 6.00
N LEU A 241 -12.46 15.55 5.22
CA LEU A 241 -12.02 14.26 5.75
C LEU A 241 -10.72 14.38 6.55
N VAL A 242 -9.71 15.07 6.01
CA VAL A 242 -8.42 15.25 6.68
C VAL A 242 -8.56 16.10 7.95
N ARG A 243 -9.39 17.15 7.95
CA ARG A 243 -9.71 17.91 9.16
C ARG A 243 -10.35 17.02 10.24
N ARG A 244 -11.26 16.13 9.86
CA ARG A 244 -11.86 15.15 10.82
C ARG A 244 -10.80 14.22 11.40
N VAL A 245 -9.85 13.72 10.58
CA VAL A 245 -8.72 12.91 11.07
C VAL A 245 -7.83 13.72 11.99
N ALA A 246 -7.52 14.98 11.65
CA ALA A 246 -6.71 15.88 12.47
C ALA A 246 -7.38 16.19 13.81
N GLY A 247 -8.67 16.50 13.83
CA GLY A 247 -9.44 16.66 15.07
C GLY A 247 -9.43 15.39 15.94
N THR A 248 -9.45 14.22 15.31
CA THR A 248 -9.31 12.95 16.03
C THR A 248 -7.90 12.76 16.60
N ALA A 249 -6.86 13.11 15.85
CA ALA A 249 -5.47 13.08 16.33
C ALA A 249 -5.29 14.03 17.53
N ALA A 250 -5.84 15.24 17.47
CA ALA A 250 -5.82 16.22 18.54
C ALA A 250 -6.44 15.67 19.84
N ARG A 251 -7.64 15.07 19.75
CA ARG A 251 -8.31 14.44 20.91
C ARG A 251 -7.52 13.28 21.52
N LEU A 252 -6.71 12.59 20.71
CA LEU A 252 -5.82 11.51 21.15
C LEU A 252 -4.46 12.02 21.62
N GLY A 253 -4.22 13.32 21.62
CA GLY A 253 -2.95 13.93 22.02
C GLY A 253 -1.81 13.69 21.05
N LEU A 254 -2.10 13.28 19.80
CA LEU A 254 -1.08 13.00 18.80
C LEU A 254 -0.61 14.31 18.13
N PRO A 255 0.71 14.58 18.12
CA PRO A 255 1.24 15.87 17.66
C PRO A 255 1.32 16.01 16.15
N VAL A 256 1.20 14.91 15.39
CA VAL A 256 1.45 14.90 13.93
C VAL A 256 0.38 14.09 13.21
N VAL A 257 -0.09 14.62 12.08
CA VAL A 257 -0.85 13.86 11.06
C VAL A 257 0.01 13.73 9.81
N SER A 258 0.20 12.51 9.34
CA SER A 258 1.07 12.21 8.19
C SER A 258 0.35 11.41 7.12
N MET A 259 0.75 11.60 5.85
CA MET A 259 0.22 10.83 4.72
C MET A 259 1.20 10.80 3.55
N TRP A 260 0.91 9.94 2.57
CA TRP A 260 1.49 10.03 1.23
C TRP A 260 0.41 10.50 0.25
N LEU A 261 0.77 11.43 -0.59
CA LEU A 261 -0.09 11.90 -1.67
C LEU A 261 0.78 12.54 -2.76
N ASN A 262 0.54 12.19 -4.02
CA ASN A 262 1.34 12.66 -5.13
C ASN A 262 1.26 14.19 -5.27
N PRO A 263 2.40 14.85 -5.59
CA PRO A 263 2.39 16.24 -6.06
C PRO A 263 1.52 16.38 -7.33
N GLY A 264 0.91 17.53 -7.50
CA GLY A 264 0.08 17.82 -8.68
C GLY A 264 -1.40 17.51 -8.52
N LEU A 265 -1.79 16.69 -7.54
CA LEU A 265 -3.20 16.51 -7.17
C LEU A 265 -3.74 17.80 -6.54
N GLU A 266 -4.98 18.17 -6.89
CA GLU A 266 -5.63 19.34 -6.31
C GLU A 266 -5.72 19.25 -4.78
N LEU A 267 -6.17 18.11 -4.27
CA LEU A 267 -6.21 17.84 -2.82
C LEU A 267 -4.84 18.10 -2.15
N ARG A 268 -3.73 17.70 -2.80
CA ARG A 268 -2.40 17.92 -2.25
C ARG A 268 -2.11 19.41 -2.06
N ARG A 269 -2.46 20.25 -3.04
CA ARG A 269 -2.27 21.71 -2.96
C ARG A 269 -3.12 22.34 -1.85
N GLU A 270 -4.37 21.89 -1.68
CA GLU A 270 -5.23 22.36 -0.59
C GLU A 270 -4.69 21.96 0.79
N LEU A 271 -4.15 20.73 0.94
CA LEU A 271 -3.53 20.30 2.19
C LEU A 271 -2.26 21.11 2.51
N GLU A 272 -1.46 21.46 1.51
CA GLU A 272 -0.29 22.34 1.70
C GLU A 272 -0.71 23.75 2.16
N ARG A 273 -1.82 24.30 1.64
CA ARG A 273 -2.41 25.57 2.14
C ARG A 273 -2.89 25.44 3.59
N LEU A 274 -3.33 24.27 4.02
CA LEU A 274 -3.68 23.98 5.40
C LEU A 274 -2.46 23.79 6.31
N GLY A 275 -1.25 23.84 5.76
CA GLY A 275 -0.01 23.76 6.52
C GLY A 275 0.64 22.38 6.54
N PHE A 276 0.16 21.42 5.73
CA PHE A 276 0.92 20.20 5.50
C PHE A 276 2.21 20.52 4.75
N GLN A 277 3.31 19.93 5.19
CA GLN A 277 4.62 20.15 4.58
C GLN A 277 5.23 18.82 4.12
N PRO A 278 5.86 18.78 2.93
CA PRO A 278 6.62 17.61 2.51
C PRO A 278 7.92 17.51 3.31
N GLY A 279 8.16 16.33 3.86
CA GLY A 279 9.42 15.98 4.50
C GLY A 279 10.40 15.31 3.53
N ALA A 280 11.50 14.78 4.08
CA ALA A 280 12.42 13.95 3.32
C ALA A 280 11.72 12.66 2.83
N PRO A 281 12.19 12.06 1.71
CA PRO A 281 11.71 10.76 1.25
C PRO A 281 11.88 9.67 2.31
N VAL A 282 10.84 8.87 2.52
CA VAL A 282 10.83 7.78 3.49
C VAL A 282 10.98 6.40 2.86
N THR A 283 10.71 6.30 1.57
CA THR A 283 10.87 5.07 0.78
C THR A 283 10.95 5.40 -0.72
N TYR A 284 11.33 4.40 -1.51
CA TYR A 284 11.27 4.47 -2.97
C TYR A 284 9.97 3.80 -3.44
N PHE A 285 9.40 4.31 -4.52
CA PHE A 285 8.39 3.61 -5.29
C PHE A 285 9.01 3.17 -6.60
N CYS A 286 9.08 1.85 -6.81
CA CYS A 286 9.73 1.26 -7.97
C CYS A 286 8.78 0.29 -8.67
N VAL A 287 8.98 0.11 -9.97
CA VAL A 287 8.22 -0.81 -10.79
C VAL A 287 9.13 -1.68 -11.67
N LEU A 288 8.69 -2.91 -11.92
CA LEU A 288 9.27 -3.81 -12.91
C LEU A 288 8.21 -4.12 -13.97
N PRO A 289 8.30 -3.57 -15.18
CA PRO A 289 7.44 -3.95 -16.29
C PRO A 289 7.63 -5.43 -16.68
N LEU A 290 6.53 -6.17 -16.75
CA LEU A 290 6.52 -7.58 -17.21
C LEU A 290 5.93 -7.72 -18.62
N ALA A 291 5.18 -6.72 -19.09
CA ALA A 291 4.57 -6.65 -20.41
C ALA A 291 5.17 -5.52 -21.25
N ALA A 292 4.85 -5.52 -22.55
CA ALA A 292 5.29 -4.47 -23.46
C ALA A 292 4.87 -3.07 -23.00
N ALA A 293 5.72 -2.08 -23.29
CA ALA A 293 5.54 -0.68 -22.88
C ALA A 293 4.20 -0.07 -23.30
N SER A 294 3.62 -0.53 -24.43
CA SER A 294 2.31 -0.10 -24.93
C SER A 294 1.16 -0.34 -23.95
N ARG A 295 1.24 -1.42 -23.15
CA ARG A 295 0.25 -1.77 -22.11
C ARG A 295 0.45 -0.97 -20.81
N LEU A 296 1.61 -0.36 -20.61
CA LEU A 296 2.05 0.27 -19.37
C LEU A 296 2.37 1.75 -19.56
N ARG A 297 1.80 2.38 -20.61
CA ARG A 297 2.03 3.81 -20.86
C ARG A 297 1.79 4.65 -19.62
N GLY A 298 2.86 5.30 -19.13
CA GLY A 298 2.82 6.18 -17.98
C GLY A 298 3.03 5.49 -16.61
N ALA A 299 3.11 4.15 -16.52
CA ALA A 299 3.34 3.49 -15.25
C ALA A 299 4.77 3.71 -14.69
N CYS A 300 5.72 4.18 -15.50
CA CYS A 300 7.05 4.58 -15.04
C CYS A 300 7.18 6.09 -14.75
N ASP A 301 6.08 6.83 -14.80
CA ASP A 301 6.03 8.26 -14.49
C ASP A 301 5.09 8.49 -13.30
N PHE A 302 5.65 8.93 -12.15
CA PHE A 302 4.90 9.12 -10.92
C PHE A 302 3.72 10.10 -11.06
N ARG A 303 3.79 11.05 -11.99
CA ARG A 303 2.73 12.04 -12.24
C ARG A 303 1.41 11.41 -12.69
N ASN A 304 1.48 10.19 -13.20
CA ASN A 304 0.32 9.42 -13.63
C ASN A 304 -0.30 8.58 -12.49
N TRP A 305 0.37 8.45 -11.35
CA TRP A 305 -0.10 7.60 -10.27
C TRP A 305 -0.99 8.33 -9.28
N TYR A 306 -1.99 7.62 -8.78
CA TYR A 306 -2.61 7.92 -7.49
C TYR A 306 -1.99 7.00 -6.44
N LEU A 307 -1.15 7.56 -5.60
CA LEU A 307 -0.32 6.80 -4.66
C LEU A 307 -0.59 7.25 -3.22
N THR A 308 -0.87 6.29 -2.34
CA THR A 308 -1.05 6.50 -0.90
C THR A 308 -0.24 5.45 -0.11
N MET A 309 -0.21 5.55 1.21
CA MET A 309 0.43 4.56 2.09
C MET A 309 -0.20 3.16 1.93
N ALA A 310 -1.48 3.09 1.55
CA ALA A 310 -2.20 1.83 1.34
C ALA A 310 -1.63 0.97 0.22
N ASP A 311 -0.94 1.57 -0.75
CA ASP A 311 -0.36 0.87 -1.89
C ASP A 311 0.90 0.09 -1.51
N SER A 312 1.47 0.35 -0.33
CA SER A 312 2.63 -0.37 0.20
C SER A 312 2.23 -1.59 1.05
N ASP A 313 3.19 -2.47 1.32
CA ASP A 313 3.03 -3.62 2.21
C ASP A 313 3.37 -3.32 3.68
N VAL A 314 3.73 -2.06 3.99
CA VAL A 314 4.15 -1.60 5.33
C VAL A 314 2.96 -1.18 6.19
N TYR A 315 1.89 -0.63 5.60
CA TYR A 315 0.75 -0.03 6.30
C TYR A 315 -0.49 -0.91 6.29
#